data_9f435bdb530cac9b57b9c5da59dd9dcd
#
_entry.id   9f435bdb530cac9b57b9c5da59dd9dcd
#
_cell.length_a   1.000
_cell.length_b   1.000
_cell.length_c   1.000
_cell.angle_alpha   90.00
_cell.angle_beta   90.00
_cell.angle_gamma   90.00
#
_symmetry.space_group_name_H-M   'P 1'
#
loop_
_entity.id
_entity.type
_entity.pdbx_description
1 polymer ?
#
loop_
_entity_poly.entity_id
_entity_poly.type
_entity_poly.pdbx_seq_one_letter_code
_entity_poly.pdbx_strand_id
1 'polypeptide(L)'
;MDTQGFLLKVQVQAASVSDTQGGQALLTGIAVLFPRLQHLWTDSGYKQTFAEWVTTVLGWTVECVRQLTTPRGEYADVVRAFLGEEAYAQRYPTGFRLLPRRWVVERTFAWWDHQRRLSKDYELLPESSEAWIYLASARILWKRSVKLTD
;
A
#
# COMPACT_ATOMS: atom_id res chain seq x y z
N MET A 1 6.98 -0.45 -2.58
CA MET A 1 7.75 0.56 -1.79
C MET A 1 8.41 -0.15 -0.64
N ASP A 2 9.53 0.38 -0.17
CA ASP A 2 10.17 -0.08 1.06
C ASP A 2 9.53 0.55 2.31
N THR A 3 10.06 0.24 3.50
CA THR A 3 9.56 0.76 4.79
C THR A 3 9.78 2.26 4.98
N GLN A 4 10.59 2.89 4.15
CA GLN A 4 10.84 4.34 4.16
C GLN A 4 10.03 5.10 3.10
N GLY A 5 9.25 4.38 2.29
CA GLY A 5 8.42 4.93 1.23
C GLY A 5 9.16 5.13 -0.10
N PHE A 6 10.34 4.55 -0.28
CA PHE A 6 11.02 4.58 -1.56
C PHE A 6 10.43 3.53 -2.50
N LEU A 7 10.23 3.94 -3.74
CA LEU A 7 9.70 3.06 -4.77
C LEU A 7 10.69 1.95 -5.12
N LEU A 8 10.23 0.71 -5.09
CA LEU A 8 11.00 -0.44 -5.57
C LEU A 8 10.58 -0.81 -6.98
N LYS A 9 9.27 -0.91 -7.22
CA LYS A 9 8.68 -1.21 -8.52
C LYS A 9 7.29 -0.59 -8.60
N VAL A 10 6.90 -0.14 -9.78
CA VAL A 10 5.54 0.31 -10.10
C VAL A 10 5.07 -0.39 -11.35
N GLN A 11 3.76 -0.56 -11.45
CA GLN A 11 3.07 -1.01 -12.64
C GLN A 11 1.75 -0.26 -12.73
N VAL A 12 1.49 0.34 -13.87
CA VAL A 12 0.21 0.97 -14.20
C VAL A 12 -0.58 0.01 -15.06
N GLN A 13 -1.83 -0.20 -14.73
CA GLN A 13 -2.69 -1.17 -15.41
C GLN A 13 -4.12 -0.65 -15.53
N ALA A 14 -4.89 -1.23 -16.44
CA ALA A 14 -6.29 -0.88 -16.60
C ALA A 14 -7.08 -1.21 -15.33
N ALA A 15 -8.07 -0.36 -15.00
CA ALA A 15 -8.92 -0.53 -13.82
C ALA A 15 -9.76 -1.84 -13.83
N SER A 16 -9.86 -2.51 -14.97
CA SER A 16 -10.50 -3.82 -15.10
C SER A 16 -9.66 -4.99 -14.55
N VAL A 17 -8.36 -4.79 -14.34
CA VAL A 17 -7.47 -5.81 -13.77
C VAL A 17 -7.67 -5.83 -12.26
N SER A 18 -7.89 -7.02 -11.69
CA SER A 18 -8.07 -7.15 -10.24
C SER A 18 -6.77 -6.89 -9.48
N ASP A 19 -6.87 -6.41 -8.23
CA ASP A 19 -5.70 -6.16 -7.35
C ASP A 19 -4.82 -7.40 -7.22
N THR A 20 -5.42 -8.58 -7.11
CA THR A 20 -4.69 -9.86 -7.02
C THR A 20 -3.85 -10.12 -8.27
N GLN A 21 -4.42 -9.98 -9.46
CA GLN A 21 -3.71 -10.20 -10.71
C GLN A 21 -2.62 -9.15 -10.93
N GLY A 22 -2.94 -7.89 -10.67
CA GLY A 22 -1.98 -6.79 -10.76
C GLY A 22 -0.82 -6.96 -9.77
N GLY A 23 -1.13 -7.35 -8.54
CA GLY A 23 -0.12 -7.61 -7.52
C GLY A 23 0.81 -8.77 -7.88
N GLN A 24 0.27 -9.85 -8.43
CA GLN A 24 1.07 -10.99 -8.91
C GLN A 24 2.00 -10.58 -10.06
N ALA A 25 1.49 -9.86 -11.05
CA ALA A 25 2.28 -9.35 -12.17
C ALA A 25 3.39 -8.38 -11.70
N LEU A 26 3.07 -7.49 -10.77
CA LEU A 26 4.03 -6.56 -10.18
C LEU A 26 5.16 -7.29 -9.45
N LEU A 27 4.85 -8.34 -8.69
CA LEU A 27 5.82 -9.06 -7.86
C LEU A 27 6.62 -10.11 -8.65
N THR A 28 6.16 -10.50 -9.84
CA THR A 28 6.91 -11.42 -10.71
C THR A 28 8.30 -10.87 -11.01
N GLY A 29 9.33 -11.66 -10.72
CA GLY A 29 10.73 -11.29 -10.89
C GLY A 29 11.30 -10.29 -9.87
N ILE A 30 10.47 -9.75 -8.96
CA ILE A 30 10.94 -8.77 -7.96
C ILE A 30 11.93 -9.41 -6.96
N ALA A 31 11.77 -10.68 -6.66
CA ALA A 31 12.65 -11.42 -5.76
C ALA A 31 14.11 -11.46 -6.27
N VAL A 32 14.30 -11.51 -7.60
CA VAL A 32 15.61 -11.45 -8.23
C VAL A 32 16.25 -10.06 -8.09
N LEU A 33 15.45 -9.01 -8.25
CA LEU A 33 15.91 -7.62 -8.15
C LEU A 33 16.18 -7.20 -6.70
N PHE A 34 15.38 -7.73 -5.77
CA PHE A 34 15.43 -7.35 -4.35
C PHE A 34 15.47 -8.60 -3.44
N PRO A 35 16.59 -9.33 -3.40
CA PRO A 35 16.69 -10.62 -2.70
C PRO A 35 16.55 -10.51 -1.17
N ARG A 36 16.62 -9.31 -0.61
CA ARG A 36 16.40 -9.06 0.83
C ARG A 36 14.94 -8.88 1.21
N LEU A 37 14.01 -8.85 0.24
CA LEU A 37 12.59 -8.78 0.55
C LEU A 37 12.12 -10.12 1.14
N GLN A 38 11.46 -10.05 2.28
CA GLN A 38 10.95 -11.22 3.01
C GLN A 38 9.54 -11.01 3.55
N HIS A 39 9.05 -9.77 3.53
CA HIS A 39 7.76 -9.42 4.10
C HIS A 39 7.03 -8.39 3.25
N LEU A 40 5.72 -8.55 3.13
CA LEU A 40 4.84 -7.69 2.36
C LEU A 40 3.66 -7.21 3.22
N TRP A 41 3.45 -5.90 3.29
CA TRP A 41 2.22 -5.32 3.81
C TRP A 41 1.29 -4.99 2.65
N THR A 42 0.05 -5.44 2.76
CA THR A 42 -1.00 -5.18 1.78
C THR A 42 -2.19 -4.49 2.44
N ASP A 43 -3.03 -3.86 1.67
CA ASP A 43 -4.34 -3.40 2.11
C ASP A 43 -5.41 -4.50 2.00
N SER A 44 -6.63 -4.17 2.39
CA SER A 44 -7.76 -5.11 2.37
C SER A 44 -8.29 -5.45 0.97
N GLY A 45 -7.83 -4.77 -0.09
CA GLY A 45 -8.15 -5.10 -1.49
C GLY A 45 -7.52 -6.42 -1.94
N TYR A 46 -6.40 -6.78 -1.32
CA TYR A 46 -5.73 -8.05 -1.62
C TYR A 46 -6.38 -9.21 -0.86
N LYS A 47 -6.95 -10.15 -1.61
CA LYS A 47 -7.63 -11.33 -1.06
C LYS A 47 -6.63 -12.35 -0.47
N GLN A 48 -7.15 -13.27 0.33
CA GLN A 48 -6.36 -14.36 0.92
C GLN A 48 -5.60 -15.17 -0.14
N THR A 49 -6.18 -15.39 -1.31
CA THR A 49 -5.54 -16.07 -2.44
C THR A 49 -4.25 -15.40 -2.92
N PHE A 50 -4.16 -14.06 -2.79
CA PHE A 50 -2.92 -13.34 -3.08
C PHE A 50 -1.84 -13.62 -2.02
N ALA A 51 -2.22 -13.60 -0.74
CA ALA A 51 -1.29 -13.89 0.34
C ALA A 51 -0.75 -15.32 0.27
N GLU A 52 -1.61 -16.29 -0.04
CA GLU A 52 -1.23 -17.69 -0.27
C GLU A 52 -0.26 -17.83 -1.44
N TRP A 53 -0.52 -17.14 -2.56
CA TRP A 53 0.37 -17.12 -3.70
C TRP A 53 1.75 -16.53 -3.35
N VAL A 54 1.79 -15.38 -2.68
CA VAL A 54 3.06 -14.75 -2.26
C VAL A 54 3.86 -15.68 -1.36
N THR A 55 3.22 -16.34 -0.41
CA THR A 55 3.89 -17.25 0.51
C THR A 55 4.40 -18.50 -0.21
N THR A 56 3.60 -19.06 -1.13
CA THR A 56 3.96 -20.30 -1.83
C THR A 56 5.01 -20.08 -2.91
N VAL A 57 4.89 -19.00 -3.69
CA VAL A 57 5.74 -18.75 -4.87
C VAL A 57 7.00 -17.96 -4.51
N LEU A 58 6.89 -16.97 -3.63
CA LEU A 58 7.99 -16.08 -3.28
C LEU A 58 8.64 -16.43 -1.92
N GLY A 59 7.98 -17.25 -1.10
CA GLY A 59 8.46 -17.60 0.23
C GLY A 59 8.41 -16.44 1.24
N TRP A 60 7.62 -15.37 0.95
CA TRP A 60 7.53 -14.19 1.81
C TRP A 60 6.33 -14.29 2.73
N THR A 61 6.42 -13.61 3.88
CA THR A 61 5.27 -13.42 4.78
C THR A 61 4.44 -12.23 4.31
N VAL A 62 3.11 -12.32 4.48
CA VAL A 62 2.16 -11.27 4.09
C VAL A 62 1.33 -10.86 5.30
N GLU A 63 1.25 -9.56 5.53
CA GLU A 63 0.38 -8.96 6.54
C GLU A 63 -0.61 -8.01 5.87
N CYS A 64 -1.90 -8.30 6.00
CA CYS A 64 -2.95 -7.41 5.51
C CYS A 64 -3.27 -6.35 6.57
N VAL A 65 -2.92 -5.10 6.27
CA VAL A 65 -3.24 -3.94 7.12
C VAL A 65 -4.71 -3.58 6.96
N ARG A 66 -5.55 -4.07 7.86
CA ARG A 66 -7.00 -3.79 7.85
C ARG A 66 -7.34 -2.60 8.73
N GLN A 67 -8.12 -1.70 8.20
CA GLN A 67 -8.84 -0.73 9.02
C GLN A 67 -10.11 -1.41 9.53
N LEU A 68 -10.23 -1.53 10.84
CA LEU A 68 -11.50 -1.94 11.44
C LEU A 68 -12.49 -0.80 11.22
N THR A 69 -13.45 -1.02 10.33
CA THR A 69 -14.55 -0.07 10.12
C THR A 69 -15.46 -0.12 11.34
N THR A 70 -15.64 1.01 12.01
CA THR A 70 -16.58 1.11 13.11
C THR A 70 -17.99 0.82 12.60
N PRO A 71 -18.71 -0.15 13.18
CA PRO A 71 -20.10 -0.42 12.85
C PRO A 71 -20.95 0.84 12.98
N ARG A 72 -21.98 0.98 12.14
CA ARG A 72 -22.88 2.15 12.14
C ARG A 72 -24.34 1.69 12.21
N GLY A 73 -25.21 2.59 12.71
CA GLY A 73 -26.65 2.32 12.84
C GLY A 73 -26.98 1.11 13.71
N GLU A 74 -28.10 0.47 13.47
CA GLU A 74 -28.58 -0.69 14.23
C GLU A 74 -27.54 -1.82 14.35
N TYR A 75 -26.70 -2.01 13.34
CA TYR A 75 -25.63 -3.01 13.41
C TYR A 75 -24.59 -2.68 14.48
N ALA A 76 -24.33 -1.39 14.74
CA ALA A 76 -23.45 -1.00 15.85
C ALA A 76 -24.03 -1.38 17.20
N ASP A 77 -25.34 -1.22 17.38
CA ASP A 77 -26.02 -1.55 18.63
C ASP A 77 -26.03 -3.06 18.88
N VAL A 78 -26.24 -3.86 17.83
CA VAL A 78 -26.15 -5.32 17.91
C VAL A 78 -24.75 -5.78 18.30
N VAL A 79 -23.70 -5.23 17.64
CA VAL A 79 -22.30 -5.60 17.93
C VAL A 79 -21.90 -5.14 19.34
N ARG A 80 -22.36 -3.95 19.78
CA ARG A 80 -22.13 -3.43 21.13
C ARG A 80 -22.79 -4.29 22.18
N ALA A 81 -24.03 -4.70 21.97
CA ALA A 81 -24.74 -5.61 22.87
C ALA A 81 -24.08 -6.98 22.99
N PHE A 82 -23.52 -7.48 21.86
CA PHE A 82 -22.83 -8.78 21.82
C PHE A 82 -21.46 -8.75 22.49
N LEU A 83 -20.66 -7.72 22.26
CA LEU A 83 -19.29 -7.63 22.80
C LEU A 83 -19.25 -7.05 24.23
N GLY A 84 -20.26 -6.28 24.64
CA GLY A 84 -20.21 -5.41 25.80
C GLY A 84 -19.53 -4.08 25.52
N GLU A 85 -19.84 -3.05 26.27
CA GLU A 85 -19.40 -1.66 26.02
C GLU A 85 -17.87 -1.51 26.06
N GLU A 86 -17.21 -2.14 27.04
CA GLU A 86 -15.75 -2.06 27.18
C GLU A 86 -15.01 -2.73 26.02
N ALA A 87 -15.41 -3.95 25.66
CA ALA A 87 -14.80 -4.68 24.55
C ALA A 87 -15.10 -4.01 23.20
N TYR A 88 -16.29 -3.41 23.06
CA TYR A 88 -16.64 -2.62 21.88
C TYR A 88 -15.75 -1.38 21.74
N ALA A 89 -15.60 -0.60 22.81
CA ALA A 89 -14.76 0.60 22.83
C ALA A 89 -13.27 0.27 22.58
N GLN A 90 -12.80 -0.84 23.11
CA GLN A 90 -11.43 -1.31 22.85
C GLN A 90 -11.22 -1.75 21.39
N ARG A 91 -12.20 -2.43 20.81
CA ARG A 91 -12.14 -2.93 19.43
C ARG A 91 -12.37 -1.83 18.40
N TYR A 92 -13.24 -0.87 18.68
CA TYR A 92 -13.63 0.23 17.80
C TYR A 92 -13.39 1.59 18.49
N PRO A 93 -12.14 1.96 18.76
CA PRO A 93 -11.85 3.23 19.42
C PRO A 93 -12.32 4.40 18.55
N THR A 94 -12.91 5.40 19.19
CA THR A 94 -13.35 6.64 18.54
C THR A 94 -12.16 7.55 18.24
N GLY A 95 -12.19 8.23 17.09
CA GLY A 95 -11.18 9.22 16.68
C GLY A 95 -10.22 8.74 15.59
N PHE A 96 -9.29 9.61 15.24
CA PHE A 96 -8.26 9.30 14.23
C PHE A 96 -7.27 8.28 14.78
N ARG A 97 -7.07 7.19 14.03
CA ARG A 97 -6.07 6.17 14.34
C ARG A 97 -5.09 6.03 13.19
N LEU A 98 -3.83 6.27 13.50
CA LEU A 98 -2.75 6.03 12.56
C LEU A 98 -2.55 4.51 12.40
N LEU A 99 -2.82 3.99 11.21
CA LEU A 99 -2.53 2.59 10.89
C LEU A 99 -1.05 2.42 10.61
N PRO A 100 -0.35 1.54 11.34
CA PRO A 100 1.06 1.26 11.06
C PRO A 100 1.25 0.89 9.59
N ARG A 101 2.32 1.39 8.98
CA ARG A 101 2.71 1.13 7.58
C ARG A 101 1.85 1.78 6.49
N ARG A 102 0.55 1.98 6.70
CA ARG A 102 -0.31 2.62 5.69
C ARG A 102 0.12 4.06 5.40
N TRP A 103 0.46 4.82 6.43
CA TRP A 103 0.94 6.20 6.29
C TRP A 103 2.18 6.33 5.38
N VAL A 104 2.99 5.27 5.25
CA VAL A 104 4.18 5.26 4.38
C VAL A 104 3.76 5.40 2.92
N VAL A 105 2.72 4.67 2.51
CA VAL A 105 2.17 4.71 1.15
C VAL A 105 1.50 6.05 0.89
N GLU A 106 0.66 6.51 1.82
CA GLU A 106 -0.04 7.80 1.73
C GLU A 106 0.96 8.97 1.62
N ARG A 107 2.02 8.94 2.42
CA ARG A 107 3.10 9.93 2.34
C ARG A 107 3.80 9.91 0.98
N THR A 108 4.06 8.75 0.41
CA THR A 108 4.73 8.65 -0.89
C THR A 108 3.84 9.19 -1.99
N PHE A 109 2.53 8.90 -1.96
CA PHE A 109 1.58 9.49 -2.90
C PHE A 109 1.54 11.01 -2.75
N ALA A 110 1.49 11.53 -1.53
CA ALA A 110 1.57 12.98 -1.30
C ALA A 110 2.83 13.61 -1.88
N TRP A 111 3.97 12.92 -1.84
CA TRP A 111 5.19 13.42 -2.50
C TRP A 111 5.09 13.44 -4.01
N TRP A 112 4.40 12.45 -4.62
CA TRP A 112 4.17 12.42 -6.06
C TRP A 112 3.16 13.48 -6.50
N ASP A 113 2.12 13.75 -5.73
CA ASP A 113 1.13 14.80 -6.01
C ASP A 113 1.75 16.19 -6.12
N HIS A 114 2.86 16.43 -5.44
CA HIS A 114 3.63 17.66 -5.62
C HIS A 114 4.35 17.76 -6.98
N GLN A 115 4.35 16.69 -7.77
CA GLN A 115 4.88 16.72 -9.12
C GLN A 115 3.74 17.02 -10.09
N ARG A 116 3.85 18.13 -10.83
CA ARG A 116 2.81 18.61 -11.75
C ARG A 116 2.25 17.54 -12.69
N ARG A 117 3.11 16.63 -13.17
CA ARG A 117 2.72 15.54 -14.09
C ARG A 117 1.99 14.38 -13.43
N LEU A 118 2.10 14.23 -12.11
CA LEU A 118 1.47 13.16 -11.35
C LEU A 118 0.24 13.62 -10.58
N SER A 119 -0.09 14.91 -10.59
CA SER A 119 -1.31 15.45 -9.95
C SER A 119 -2.60 14.98 -10.63
N LYS A 120 -2.51 14.60 -11.90
CA LYS A 120 -3.56 13.94 -12.69
C LYS A 120 -2.88 13.03 -13.71
N ASP A 121 -3.57 11.96 -14.09
CA ASP A 121 -3.11 11.11 -15.20
C ASP A 121 -3.42 11.78 -16.54
N TYR A 122 -2.39 12.20 -17.22
CA TYR A 122 -2.46 12.85 -18.54
C TYR A 122 -1.90 11.94 -19.64
N GLU A 123 -1.38 10.78 -19.27
CA GLU A 123 -0.65 9.94 -20.19
C GLU A 123 -1.61 8.93 -20.85
N LEU A 124 -1.45 8.74 -22.15
CA LEU A 124 -2.25 7.78 -22.92
C LEU A 124 -1.72 6.34 -22.73
N LEU A 125 -0.42 6.21 -22.53
CA LEU A 125 0.23 4.90 -22.40
C LEU A 125 0.65 4.65 -20.95
N PRO A 126 0.33 3.48 -20.39
CA PRO A 126 0.74 3.10 -19.03
C PRO A 126 2.24 3.24 -18.78
N GLU A 127 3.06 2.90 -19.76
CA GLU A 127 4.52 2.99 -19.68
C GLU A 127 5.00 4.44 -19.49
N SER A 128 4.29 5.41 -20.06
CA SER A 128 4.59 6.83 -19.87
C SER A 128 4.27 7.26 -18.44
N SER A 129 3.14 6.81 -17.87
CA SER A 129 2.78 7.06 -16.48
C SER A 129 3.80 6.43 -15.54
N GLU A 130 4.22 5.18 -15.79
CA GLU A 130 5.27 4.51 -15.02
C GLU A 130 6.60 5.28 -15.06
N ALA A 131 7.01 5.75 -16.25
CA ALA A 131 8.24 6.52 -16.41
C ALA A 131 8.22 7.81 -15.58
N TRP A 132 7.10 8.54 -15.55
CA TRP A 132 6.95 9.74 -14.72
C TRP A 132 7.01 9.42 -13.22
N ILE A 133 6.43 8.31 -12.78
CA ILE A 133 6.51 7.86 -11.38
C ILE A 133 7.95 7.52 -11.01
N TYR A 134 8.68 6.80 -11.86
CA TYR A 134 10.11 6.51 -11.62
C TYR A 134 10.95 7.78 -11.57
N LEU A 135 10.73 8.74 -12.47
CA LEU A 135 11.46 10.00 -12.50
C LEU A 135 11.21 10.83 -11.23
N ALA A 136 9.94 10.92 -10.80
CA ALA A 136 9.58 11.59 -9.56
C ALA A 136 10.21 10.92 -8.34
N SER A 137 10.23 9.59 -8.30
CA SER A 137 10.83 8.81 -7.23
C SER A 137 12.35 8.97 -7.19
N ALA A 138 13.01 8.97 -8.33
CA ALA A 138 14.45 9.23 -8.44
C ALA A 138 14.81 10.63 -7.92
N ARG A 139 14.00 11.66 -8.23
CA ARG A 139 14.18 13.01 -7.69
C ARG A 139 14.07 13.06 -6.17
N ILE A 140 13.12 12.32 -5.58
CA ILE A 140 12.95 12.24 -4.13
C ILE A 140 14.17 11.57 -3.48
N LEU A 141 14.65 10.47 -4.04
CA LEU A 141 15.86 9.78 -3.59
C LEU A 141 17.09 10.71 -3.65
N TRP A 142 17.29 11.38 -4.78
CA TRP A 142 18.39 12.33 -4.95
C TRP A 142 18.41 13.42 -3.88
N LYS A 143 17.26 14.08 -3.67
CA LYS A 143 17.13 15.12 -2.65
C LYS A 143 17.42 14.63 -1.23
N ARG A 144 17.14 13.36 -0.94
CA ARG A 144 17.43 12.79 0.38
C ARG A 144 18.86 12.37 0.54
N SER A 145 19.48 11.82 -0.50
CA SER A 145 20.90 11.45 -0.46
C SER A 145 21.80 12.67 -0.24
N VAL A 146 21.49 13.80 -0.89
CA VAL A 146 22.26 15.06 -0.69
C VAL A 146 22.14 15.58 0.74
N LYS A 147 20.93 15.50 1.36
CA LYS A 147 20.74 15.93 2.76
C LYS A 147 21.43 15.06 3.83
N LEU A 148 21.87 13.87 3.47
CA LEU A 148 22.60 12.98 4.37
C LEU A 148 24.11 13.20 4.30
N THR A 149 24.58 14.04 3.39
CA THR A 149 26.01 14.33 3.16
C THR A 149 26.42 15.68 3.77
N ASP A 150 25.42 16.49 4.17
CA ASP A 150 25.60 17.74 4.92
C ASP A 150 25.39 17.50 6.42
#